data_1b8c44b2dedd7f5da55d8940520a4c98
#
_entry.id   1b8c44b2dedd7f5da55d8940520a4c98
#
_cell.length_a   1.000
_cell.length_b   1.000
_cell.length_c   1.000
_cell.angle_alpha   90.00
_cell.angle_beta   90.00
_cell.angle_gamma   90.00
#
_symmetry.space_group_name_H-M   'P 1'
#
loop_
_entity.id
_entity.type
_entity.pdbx_description
1 polymer ?
#
loop_
_entity_poly.entity_id
_entity_poly.type
_entity_poly.pdbx_seq_one_letter_code
_entity_poly.pdbx_strand_id
1 'polypeptide(L)'
;MAHAQRRLASAATKLTTVPLSSLKKFPPKEALTASSSATFSPETWAALQPPLPSALSALSHRIGFGSVLQIPELEQACTHPSVLTLHAKRHPNQKPPPANGNLSNLGNALLGLFASEFVVASYPHLPTRVVKAAVSAYVGPNTCANVATEVGAAPLLRWCRTVRLGHPLPFFLPLGLNCSCLKPSTPLKPAVLHHDALSSIPRSLVALICQRRSLFSARQFAHQFFLSREVDLRKMLKFRDPKVALAETVAKFGRERPISRCASH
;
A
#
# COMPACT_ATOMS: atom_id res chain seq x y z
N MET A 1 -21.48 -47.59 -12.60
CA MET A 1 -20.98 -46.65 -11.57
C MET A 1 -20.01 -47.27 -10.56
N ALA A 2 -20.11 -48.52 -10.16
CA ALA A 2 -19.22 -49.14 -9.17
C ALA A 2 -17.72 -49.25 -9.58
N HIS A 3 -17.40 -49.34 -10.87
CA HIS A 3 -16.02 -49.48 -11.35
C HIS A 3 -15.21 -48.17 -11.28
N ALA A 4 -15.87 -47.00 -11.42
CA ALA A 4 -15.21 -45.69 -11.31
C ALA A 4 -14.87 -45.39 -9.84
N GLN A 5 -15.71 -45.70 -8.91
CA GLN A 5 -15.48 -45.53 -7.47
C GLN A 5 -14.33 -46.41 -6.94
N ARG A 6 -14.18 -47.63 -7.45
CA ARG A 6 -13.04 -48.51 -7.09
C ARG A 6 -11.69 -47.94 -7.58
N ARG A 7 -11.65 -47.31 -8.76
CA ARG A 7 -10.41 -46.66 -9.27
C ARG A 7 -10.01 -45.45 -8.47
N LEU A 8 -10.97 -44.64 -8.01
CA LEU A 8 -10.70 -43.48 -7.16
C LEU A 8 -10.23 -43.86 -5.76
N ALA A 9 -10.83 -44.92 -5.16
CA ALA A 9 -10.37 -45.43 -3.87
C ALA A 9 -8.96 -46.04 -3.95
N SER A 10 -8.60 -46.73 -5.05
CA SER A 10 -7.27 -47.27 -5.26
C SER A 10 -6.20 -46.18 -5.53
N ALA A 11 -6.58 -45.04 -6.10
CA ALA A 11 -5.69 -43.88 -6.26
C ALA A 11 -5.47 -43.15 -4.93
N ALA A 12 -6.50 -43.01 -4.10
CA ALA A 12 -6.40 -42.39 -2.78
C ALA A 12 -5.52 -43.23 -1.82
N THR A 13 -5.61 -44.56 -1.84
CA THR A 13 -4.75 -45.44 -1.01
C THR A 13 -3.29 -45.39 -1.44
N LYS A 14 -2.96 -45.14 -2.72
CA LYS A 14 -1.58 -44.99 -3.18
C LYS A 14 -0.96 -43.66 -2.74
N LEU A 15 -1.77 -42.61 -2.51
CA LEU A 15 -1.29 -41.31 -2.02
C LEU A 15 -0.95 -41.35 -0.52
N THR A 16 -1.56 -42.23 0.26
CA THR A 16 -1.33 -42.34 1.71
C THR A 16 -0.11 -43.19 2.08
N THR A 17 0.52 -43.87 1.14
CA THR A 17 1.68 -44.74 1.37
C THR A 17 3.02 -44.10 0.99
N VAL A 18 3.05 -42.81 0.63
CA VAL A 18 4.31 -42.10 0.39
C VAL A 18 5.03 -41.88 1.72
N PRO A 19 6.18 -42.52 1.99
CA PRO A 19 6.87 -42.38 3.26
C PRO A 19 7.26 -40.93 3.48
N LEU A 20 7.03 -40.41 4.71
CA LEU A 20 7.35 -39.03 5.11
C LEU A 20 8.83 -38.63 4.80
N SER A 21 9.74 -39.63 4.72
CA SER A 21 11.14 -39.45 4.34
C SER A 21 11.32 -38.96 2.90
N SER A 22 10.37 -39.25 1.99
CA SER A 22 10.43 -38.78 0.60
C SER A 22 9.94 -37.34 0.47
N LEU A 23 9.11 -36.86 1.38
CA LEU A 23 8.64 -35.47 1.41
C LEU A 23 9.75 -34.49 1.78
N LYS A 24 10.81 -34.91 2.50
CA LYS A 24 12.00 -34.08 2.77
C LYS A 24 12.84 -33.76 1.54
N LYS A 25 12.63 -34.48 0.43
CA LYS A 25 13.31 -34.25 -0.85
C LYS A 25 12.45 -33.55 -1.88
N PHE A 26 11.28 -33.08 -1.49
CA PHE A 26 10.39 -32.33 -2.36
C PHE A 26 10.56 -30.81 -2.10
N PRO A 27 10.72 -29.97 -3.10
CA PRO A 27 10.71 -30.26 -4.55
C PRO A 27 12.00 -30.95 -5.00
N PRO A 28 11.97 -31.79 -6.04
CA PRO A 28 13.18 -32.44 -6.59
C PRO A 28 14.18 -31.37 -7.03
N LYS A 29 15.48 -31.62 -6.82
CA LYS A 29 16.55 -30.65 -7.13
C LYS A 29 16.50 -30.18 -8.60
N GLU A 30 16.03 -31.01 -9.49
CA GLU A 30 15.86 -30.71 -10.92
C GLU A 30 14.74 -29.66 -11.16
N ALA A 31 13.71 -29.65 -10.32
CA ALA A 31 12.66 -28.60 -10.38
C ALA A 31 13.16 -27.25 -9.87
N LEU A 32 14.19 -27.24 -8.99
CA LEU A 32 14.83 -26.03 -8.50
C LEU A 32 15.90 -25.50 -9.48
N THR A 33 16.50 -26.39 -10.24
CA THR A 33 17.51 -26.04 -11.28
C THR A 33 16.90 -25.86 -12.66
N ALA A 34 15.63 -26.23 -12.87
CA ALA A 34 14.93 -25.87 -14.09
C ALA A 34 15.00 -24.35 -14.19
N SER A 35 15.95 -23.91 -15.04
CA SER A 35 16.12 -22.52 -15.43
C SER A 35 14.73 -21.94 -15.67
N SER A 36 14.48 -20.77 -15.18
CA SER A 36 13.26 -20.01 -15.33
C SER A 36 12.93 -19.79 -16.82
N SER A 37 12.57 -20.87 -17.53
CA SER A 37 11.71 -20.73 -18.68
C SER A 37 10.51 -19.97 -18.12
N ALA A 38 10.29 -18.77 -18.63
CA ALA A 38 9.34 -17.82 -18.11
C ALA A 38 7.97 -18.47 -17.95
N THR A 39 7.76 -19.14 -16.80
CA THR A 39 6.48 -19.75 -16.45
C THR A 39 5.46 -18.66 -16.53
N PHE A 40 4.48 -18.84 -17.41
CA PHE A 40 3.36 -17.92 -17.53
C PHE A 40 2.70 -17.76 -16.17
N SER A 41 2.79 -16.57 -15.61
CA SER A 41 2.08 -16.22 -14.38
C SER A 41 0.89 -15.35 -14.78
N PRO A 42 -0.35 -15.81 -14.55
CA PRO A 42 -1.54 -15.04 -14.89
C PRO A 42 -1.59 -13.68 -14.17
N GLU A 43 -1.06 -13.61 -12.94
CA GLU A 43 -0.98 -12.36 -12.17
C GLU A 43 -0.04 -11.34 -12.83
N THR A 44 1.15 -11.79 -13.29
CA THR A 44 2.09 -10.88 -13.96
C THR A 44 1.58 -10.45 -15.33
N TRP A 45 0.85 -11.31 -16.02
CA TRP A 45 0.22 -10.97 -17.29
C TRP A 45 -0.91 -9.95 -17.09
N ALA A 46 -1.79 -10.17 -16.10
CA ALA A 46 -2.87 -9.24 -15.76
C ALA A 46 -2.31 -7.86 -15.36
N ALA A 47 -1.21 -7.81 -14.60
CA ALA A 47 -0.57 -6.55 -14.22
C ALA A 47 -0.01 -5.75 -15.40
N LEU A 48 0.32 -6.40 -16.51
CA LEU A 48 0.82 -5.75 -17.72
C LEU A 48 -0.31 -5.20 -18.61
N GLN A 49 -1.52 -5.76 -18.50
CA GLN A 49 -2.66 -5.32 -19.30
C GLN A 49 -3.19 -3.98 -18.77
N PRO A 50 -3.54 -3.01 -19.67
CA PRO A 50 -4.24 -1.80 -19.26
C PRO A 50 -5.66 -2.15 -18.78
N PRO A 51 -6.19 -1.43 -17.78
CA PRO A 51 -7.57 -1.60 -17.37
C PRO A 51 -8.53 -1.17 -18.49
N LEU A 52 -9.70 -1.78 -18.55
CA LEU A 52 -10.71 -1.46 -19.57
C LEU A 52 -11.13 0.01 -19.48
N PRO A 53 -11.19 0.75 -20.61
CA PRO A 53 -11.61 2.17 -20.62
C PRO A 53 -13.01 2.39 -20.03
N SER A 54 -13.93 1.45 -20.24
CA SER A 54 -15.28 1.50 -19.66
C SER A 54 -15.27 1.41 -18.14
N ALA A 55 -14.36 0.61 -17.56
CA ALA A 55 -14.24 0.47 -16.13
C ALA A 55 -13.58 1.72 -15.49
N LEU A 56 -12.63 2.36 -16.17
CA LEU A 56 -12.06 3.65 -15.77
C LEU A 56 -13.10 4.77 -15.83
N SER A 57 -13.93 4.80 -16.89
CA SER A 57 -15.05 5.74 -17.00
C SER A 57 -16.06 5.53 -15.87
N ALA A 58 -16.43 4.28 -15.57
CA ALA A 58 -17.31 3.97 -14.44
C ALA A 58 -16.72 4.44 -13.10
N LEU A 59 -15.39 4.31 -12.88
CA LEU A 59 -14.73 4.84 -11.70
C LEU A 59 -14.88 6.36 -11.63
N SER A 60 -14.59 7.09 -12.71
CA SER A 60 -14.68 8.57 -12.73
C SER A 60 -16.09 9.08 -12.46
N HIS A 61 -17.11 8.42 -12.99
CA HIS A 61 -18.51 8.74 -12.69
C HIS A 61 -18.88 8.46 -11.23
N ARG A 62 -18.42 7.35 -10.67
CA ARG A 62 -18.68 6.98 -9.27
C ARG A 62 -18.10 7.98 -8.28
N ILE A 63 -16.93 8.53 -8.58
CA ILE A 63 -16.30 9.56 -7.73
C ILE A 63 -16.82 10.99 -8.03
N GLY A 64 -17.72 11.16 -9.02
CA GLY A 64 -18.36 12.44 -9.37
C GLY A 64 -17.51 13.35 -10.29
N PHE A 65 -16.46 12.82 -10.91
CA PHE A 65 -15.55 13.58 -11.78
C PHE A 65 -15.49 13.06 -13.22
N GLY A 66 -16.55 12.39 -13.68
CA GLY A 66 -16.61 11.76 -15.00
C GLY A 66 -16.36 12.70 -16.19
N SER A 67 -16.70 13.99 -16.06
CA SER A 67 -16.47 15.01 -17.10
C SER A 67 -15.08 15.68 -17.02
N VAL A 68 -14.34 15.50 -15.94
CA VAL A 68 -13.09 16.22 -15.65
C VAL A 68 -11.84 15.36 -15.88
N LEU A 69 -11.91 14.09 -15.45
CA LEU A 69 -10.79 13.17 -15.50
C LEU A 69 -10.79 12.39 -16.81
N GLN A 70 -9.67 12.44 -17.52
CA GLN A 70 -9.50 11.72 -18.77
C GLN A 70 -9.05 10.27 -18.51
N ILE A 71 -9.40 9.36 -19.41
CA ILE A 71 -9.07 7.93 -19.32
C ILE A 71 -7.56 7.68 -19.13
N PRO A 72 -6.63 8.32 -19.88
CA PRO A 72 -5.20 8.09 -19.70
C PRO A 72 -4.67 8.54 -18.34
N GLU A 73 -5.27 9.57 -17.74
CA GLU A 73 -4.91 10.05 -16.40
C GLU A 73 -5.37 9.07 -15.31
N LEU A 74 -6.56 8.50 -15.49
CA LEU A 74 -7.08 7.46 -14.60
C LEU A 74 -6.27 6.17 -14.73
N GLU A 75 -5.84 5.80 -15.93
CA GLU A 75 -4.93 4.67 -16.14
C GLU A 75 -3.61 4.91 -15.41
N GLN A 76 -3.04 6.10 -15.52
CA GLN A 76 -1.85 6.50 -14.76
C GLN A 76 -2.08 6.38 -13.24
N ALA A 77 -3.22 6.89 -12.73
CA ALA A 77 -3.55 6.82 -11.30
C ALA A 77 -3.67 5.38 -10.79
N CYS A 78 -4.16 4.46 -11.62
CA CYS A 78 -4.32 3.05 -11.30
C CYS A 78 -3.04 2.22 -11.52
N THR A 79 -1.97 2.78 -12.08
CA THR A 79 -0.72 2.07 -12.38
C THR A 79 0.34 2.35 -11.30
N HIS A 80 0.60 1.36 -10.43
CA HIS A 80 1.61 1.49 -9.38
C HIS A 80 3.04 1.39 -9.96
N PRO A 81 4.04 2.11 -9.42
CA PRO A 81 5.43 2.09 -9.91
C PRO A 81 6.10 0.71 -9.97
N SER A 82 5.61 -0.28 -9.19
CA SER A 82 6.11 -1.65 -9.24
C SER A 82 5.95 -2.32 -10.62
N VAL A 83 4.99 -1.89 -11.42
CA VAL A 83 4.77 -2.39 -12.78
C VAL A 83 5.91 -1.98 -13.72
N LEU A 84 6.55 -0.83 -13.50
CA LEU A 84 7.65 -0.34 -14.34
C LEU A 84 8.83 -1.32 -14.36
N THR A 85 9.16 -1.91 -13.22
CA THR A 85 10.25 -2.88 -13.12
C THR A 85 9.94 -4.18 -13.86
N LEU A 86 8.67 -4.60 -13.84
CA LEU A 86 8.19 -5.75 -14.58
C LEU A 86 8.17 -5.46 -16.08
N HIS A 87 7.65 -4.29 -16.47
CA HIS A 87 7.57 -3.84 -17.86
C HIS A 87 8.96 -3.76 -18.50
N ALA A 88 9.94 -3.15 -17.81
CA ALA A 88 11.31 -3.04 -18.30
C ALA A 88 11.98 -4.42 -18.53
N LYS A 89 11.63 -5.45 -17.73
CA LYS A 89 12.13 -6.81 -17.93
C LYS A 89 11.49 -7.52 -19.12
N ARG A 90 10.21 -7.25 -19.39
CA ARG A 90 9.45 -7.93 -20.44
C ARG A 90 9.51 -7.22 -21.79
N HIS A 91 9.57 -5.89 -21.77
CA HIS A 91 9.54 -5.03 -22.96
C HIS A 91 10.65 -3.98 -22.91
N PRO A 92 11.94 -4.37 -23.01
CA PRO A 92 13.06 -3.45 -22.85
C PRO A 92 13.08 -2.32 -23.88
N ASN A 93 12.52 -2.56 -25.07
CA ASN A 93 12.52 -1.60 -26.19
C ASN A 93 11.25 -0.72 -26.26
N GLN A 94 10.30 -0.91 -25.35
CA GLN A 94 9.06 -0.11 -25.33
C GLN A 94 9.11 0.95 -24.23
N LYS A 95 8.51 2.11 -24.53
CA LYS A 95 8.36 3.18 -23.53
C LYS A 95 7.54 2.67 -22.34
N PRO A 96 8.02 2.84 -21.09
CA PRO A 96 7.28 2.41 -19.92
C PRO A 96 5.96 3.18 -19.78
N PRO A 97 4.89 2.53 -19.30
CA PRO A 97 3.62 3.19 -19.05
C PRO A 97 3.79 4.26 -17.95
N PRO A 98 3.00 5.35 -17.98
CA PRO A 98 3.01 6.34 -16.92
C PRO A 98 2.54 5.70 -15.61
N ALA A 99 3.27 5.94 -14.51
CA ALA A 99 2.95 5.42 -13.19
C ALA A 99 2.52 6.53 -12.23
N ASN A 100 1.83 6.15 -11.17
CA ASN A 100 1.21 7.08 -10.23
C ASN A 100 2.16 7.61 -9.12
N GLY A 101 3.43 7.26 -9.09
CA GLY A 101 4.33 7.59 -7.98
C GLY A 101 4.33 9.07 -7.60
N ASN A 102 4.51 9.96 -8.58
CA ASN A 102 4.54 11.41 -8.33
C ASN A 102 3.16 11.94 -7.91
N LEU A 103 2.09 11.46 -8.55
CA LEU A 103 0.72 11.82 -8.20
C LEU A 103 0.37 11.36 -6.78
N SER A 104 0.75 10.15 -6.41
CA SER A 104 0.52 9.60 -5.07
C SER A 104 1.26 10.40 -3.99
N ASN A 105 2.50 10.84 -4.27
CA ASN A 105 3.26 11.68 -3.35
C ASN A 105 2.60 13.05 -3.15
N LEU A 106 2.20 13.71 -4.24
CA LEU A 106 1.48 14.99 -4.18
C LEU A 106 0.14 14.82 -3.43
N GLY A 107 -0.63 13.81 -3.77
CA GLY A 107 -1.91 13.55 -3.12
C GLY A 107 -1.78 13.20 -1.63
N ASN A 108 -0.71 12.51 -1.24
CA ASN A 108 -0.43 12.25 0.16
C ASN A 108 -0.17 13.55 0.96
N ALA A 109 0.57 14.49 0.37
CA ALA A 109 0.81 15.80 0.97
C ALA A 109 -0.49 16.62 1.11
N LEU A 110 -1.33 16.63 0.06
CA LEU A 110 -2.63 17.32 0.06
C LEU A 110 -3.59 16.72 1.10
N LEU A 111 -3.70 15.39 1.16
CA LEU A 111 -4.53 14.71 2.16
C LEU A 111 -4.05 15.00 3.57
N GLY A 112 -2.74 15.00 3.80
CA GLY A 112 -2.16 15.38 5.09
C GLY A 112 -2.50 16.81 5.50
N LEU A 113 -2.45 17.75 4.54
CA LEU A 113 -2.86 19.14 4.76
C LEU A 113 -4.34 19.24 5.16
N PHE A 114 -5.24 18.66 4.36
CA PHE A 114 -6.69 18.73 4.60
C PHE A 114 -7.11 18.07 5.92
N ALA A 115 -6.51 16.91 6.23
CA ALA A 115 -6.77 16.23 7.49
C ALA A 115 -6.22 17.00 8.70
N SER A 116 -5.04 17.60 8.58
CA SER A 116 -4.48 18.43 9.67
C SER A 116 -5.32 19.67 9.91
N GLU A 117 -5.75 20.35 8.86
CA GLU A 117 -6.67 21.51 8.95
C GLU A 117 -7.98 21.12 9.63
N PHE A 118 -8.59 20.01 9.19
CA PHE A 118 -9.84 19.51 9.76
C PHE A 118 -9.71 19.16 11.25
N VAL A 119 -8.66 18.42 11.62
CA VAL A 119 -8.46 17.99 13.01
C VAL A 119 -8.16 19.19 13.91
N VAL A 120 -7.34 20.15 13.48
CA VAL A 120 -7.03 21.36 14.29
C VAL A 120 -8.24 22.26 14.42
N ALA A 121 -9.04 22.42 13.36
CA ALA A 121 -10.28 23.21 13.42
C ALA A 121 -11.35 22.57 14.31
N SER A 122 -11.49 21.24 14.25
CA SER A 122 -12.50 20.53 15.06
C SER A 122 -12.08 20.35 16.52
N TYR A 123 -10.77 20.24 16.79
CA TYR A 123 -10.22 19.91 18.09
C TYR A 123 -8.99 20.77 18.42
N PRO A 124 -9.13 22.08 18.70
CA PRO A 124 -8.01 23.02 18.85
C PRO A 124 -7.08 22.70 20.04
N HIS A 125 -7.58 21.98 21.03
CA HIS A 125 -6.84 21.70 22.26
C HIS A 125 -6.23 20.29 22.33
N LEU A 126 -6.28 19.52 21.23
CA LEU A 126 -5.67 18.19 21.20
C LEU A 126 -4.14 18.27 21.35
N PRO A 127 -3.54 17.36 22.13
CA PRO A 127 -2.08 17.20 22.17
C PRO A 127 -1.54 16.88 20.77
N THR A 128 -0.40 17.47 20.40
CA THR A 128 0.22 17.29 19.07
C THR A 128 0.40 15.82 18.67
N ARG A 129 0.67 14.96 19.66
CA ARG A 129 0.81 13.51 19.43
C ARG A 129 -0.49 12.88 18.98
N VAL A 130 -1.62 13.31 19.57
CA VAL A 130 -2.96 12.81 19.20
C VAL A 130 -3.39 13.37 17.86
N VAL A 131 -3.07 14.64 17.56
CA VAL A 131 -3.29 15.23 16.24
C VAL A 131 -2.60 14.40 15.15
N LYS A 132 -1.33 14.05 15.33
CA LYS A 132 -0.60 13.20 14.37
C LYS A 132 -1.25 11.81 14.21
N ALA A 133 -1.67 11.19 15.32
CA ALA A 133 -2.35 9.90 15.29
C ALA A 133 -3.72 10.00 14.59
N ALA A 134 -4.49 11.06 14.84
CA ALA A 134 -5.78 11.33 14.20
C ALA A 134 -5.61 11.53 12.69
N VAL A 135 -4.67 12.36 12.27
CA VAL A 135 -4.35 12.55 10.84
C VAL A 135 -3.99 11.22 10.19
N SER A 136 -3.15 10.40 10.85
CA SER A 136 -2.81 9.07 10.34
C SER A 136 -4.01 8.12 10.26
N ALA A 137 -4.98 8.25 11.16
CA ALA A 137 -6.19 7.45 11.13
C ALA A 137 -7.13 7.86 9.98
N TYR A 138 -7.26 9.16 9.71
CA TYR A 138 -8.11 9.66 8.62
C TYR A 138 -7.53 9.39 7.23
N VAL A 139 -6.23 9.60 7.02
CA VAL A 139 -5.59 9.57 5.68
C VAL A 139 -4.42 8.59 5.57
N GLY A 140 -4.28 7.71 6.54
CA GLY A 140 -3.25 6.67 6.54
C GLY A 140 -3.44 5.64 5.43
N PRO A 141 -2.44 4.75 5.23
CA PRO A 141 -2.48 3.76 4.17
C PRO A 141 -3.69 2.82 4.27
N ASN A 142 -4.08 2.43 5.48
CA ASN A 142 -5.25 1.57 5.70
C ASN A 142 -6.54 2.25 5.24
N THR A 143 -6.75 3.50 5.63
CA THR A 143 -7.93 4.26 5.24
C THR A 143 -7.95 4.51 3.74
N CYS A 144 -6.80 4.87 3.14
CA CYS A 144 -6.68 5.01 1.69
C CYS A 144 -7.04 3.72 0.95
N ALA A 145 -6.56 2.56 1.40
CA ALA A 145 -6.89 1.29 0.76
C ALA A 145 -8.39 0.94 0.89
N ASN A 146 -8.99 1.22 2.05
CA ASN A 146 -10.43 1.04 2.25
C ASN A 146 -11.24 1.94 1.31
N VAL A 147 -10.88 3.22 1.20
CA VAL A 147 -11.51 4.15 0.24
C VAL A 147 -11.37 3.63 -1.19
N ALA A 148 -10.20 3.14 -1.59
CA ALA A 148 -10.00 2.57 -2.93
C ALA A 148 -10.91 1.36 -3.18
N THR A 149 -11.13 0.53 -2.17
CA THR A 149 -12.04 -0.62 -2.27
C THR A 149 -13.49 -0.17 -2.38
N GLU A 150 -13.91 0.79 -1.55
CA GLU A 150 -15.27 1.33 -1.52
C GLU A 150 -15.67 2.02 -2.84
N VAL A 151 -14.75 2.78 -3.43
CA VAL A 151 -14.99 3.40 -4.75
C VAL A 151 -14.86 2.37 -5.90
N GLY A 152 -14.48 1.12 -5.61
CA GLY A 152 -14.35 0.05 -6.60
C GLY A 152 -13.12 0.19 -7.49
N ALA A 153 -12.03 0.76 -6.99
CA ALA A 153 -10.77 0.89 -7.72
C ALA A 153 -9.88 -0.35 -7.62
N ALA A 154 -10.18 -1.29 -6.72
CA ALA A 154 -9.37 -2.49 -6.49
C ALA A 154 -9.12 -3.33 -7.77
N PRO A 155 -10.13 -3.64 -8.61
CA PRO A 155 -9.92 -4.42 -9.84
C PRO A 155 -9.16 -3.66 -10.95
N LEU A 156 -9.03 -2.34 -10.81
CA LEU A 156 -8.32 -1.49 -11.79
C LEU A 156 -6.84 -1.32 -11.47
N LEU A 157 -6.41 -1.76 -10.27
CA LEU A 157 -5.04 -1.62 -9.82
C LEU A 157 -4.10 -2.49 -10.67
N ARG A 158 -3.14 -1.85 -11.31
CA ARG A 158 -1.98 -2.51 -11.95
C ARG A 158 -0.80 -2.44 -10.99
N TRP A 159 -0.39 -3.59 -10.47
CA TRP A 159 0.74 -3.69 -9.57
C TRP A 159 1.44 -5.04 -9.72
N CYS A 160 2.66 -5.12 -9.26
CA CYS A 160 3.42 -6.34 -9.22
C CYS A 160 4.09 -6.48 -7.86
N ARG A 161 3.98 -7.65 -7.27
CA ARG A 161 4.72 -8.00 -6.07
C ARG A 161 6.19 -8.18 -6.44
N THR A 162 6.97 -7.10 -6.34
CA THR A 162 8.41 -7.17 -6.57
C THR A 162 9.08 -7.79 -5.36
N VAL A 163 9.32 -9.09 -5.43
CA VAL A 163 10.34 -9.70 -4.59
C VAL A 163 11.67 -9.35 -5.27
N ARG A 164 12.49 -8.50 -4.67
CA ARG A 164 13.89 -8.40 -5.10
C ARG A 164 14.58 -9.70 -4.69
N LEU A 165 14.58 -10.67 -5.58
CA LEU A 165 15.62 -11.68 -5.58
C LEU A 165 16.92 -10.90 -5.70
N GLY A 166 17.74 -10.94 -4.65
CA GLY A 166 19.08 -10.41 -4.72
C GLY A 166 19.71 -11.02 -5.96
N HIS A 167 20.08 -10.19 -6.95
CA HIS A 167 20.93 -10.65 -8.00
C HIS A 167 22.19 -11.18 -7.32
N PRO A 168 22.56 -12.45 -7.49
CA PRO A 168 23.94 -12.82 -7.32
C PRO A 168 24.70 -11.97 -8.34
N LEU A 169 25.45 -10.98 -7.86
CA LEU A 169 26.45 -10.31 -8.69
C LEU A 169 27.25 -11.42 -9.37
N PRO A 170 27.45 -11.39 -10.71
CA PRO A 170 28.31 -12.33 -11.35
C PRO A 170 29.69 -12.20 -10.72
N PHE A 171 30.09 -13.25 -10.01
CA PHE A 171 31.37 -13.36 -9.36
C PHE A 171 32.44 -13.58 -10.44
N PHE A 172 32.84 -12.50 -11.11
CA PHE A 172 34.02 -12.44 -11.91
C PHE A 172 34.79 -11.18 -11.50
N LEU A 173 35.54 -11.31 -10.42
CA LEU A 173 36.64 -10.40 -10.12
C LEU A 173 37.89 -11.29 -9.91
N PRO A 174 38.93 -11.11 -10.73
CA PRO A 174 40.19 -11.81 -10.53
C PRO A 174 40.92 -11.20 -9.36
N LEU A 175 41.38 -12.07 -8.48
CA LEU A 175 42.51 -11.95 -7.58
C LEU A 175 42.80 -10.61 -6.87
N GLY A 176 42.62 -10.62 -5.57
CA GLY A 176 43.63 -10.09 -4.67
C GLY A 176 43.48 -8.65 -4.19
N LEU A 177 42.29 -8.21 -3.76
CA LEU A 177 42.21 -7.04 -2.86
C LEU A 177 41.23 -7.35 -1.73
N ASN A 178 41.76 -7.56 -0.53
CA ASN A 178 41.00 -7.58 0.71
C ASN A 178 40.42 -6.19 0.96
N CYS A 179 39.22 -5.93 0.44
CA CYS A 179 38.46 -4.73 0.76
C CYS A 179 37.48 -5.03 1.89
N SER A 180 37.92 -4.87 3.12
CA SER A 180 37.15 -5.01 4.36
C SER A 180 36.11 -3.88 4.57
N CYS A 181 35.79 -3.09 3.54
CA CYS A 181 34.94 -1.90 3.62
C CYS A 181 33.58 -2.02 2.91
N LEU A 182 33.23 -3.18 2.35
CA LEU A 182 31.90 -3.38 1.79
C LEU A 182 30.92 -3.83 2.87
N LYS A 183 30.44 -2.88 3.68
CA LYS A 183 29.19 -3.09 4.41
C LYS A 183 28.06 -3.30 3.39
N PRO A 184 27.28 -4.39 3.48
CA PRO A 184 26.08 -4.56 2.66
C PRO A 184 24.98 -3.60 3.16
N SER A 185 25.07 -2.32 2.79
CA SER A 185 24.20 -1.26 3.28
C SER A 185 23.17 -0.78 2.28
N THR A 186 22.61 -1.68 1.47
CA THR A 186 21.34 -1.37 0.83
C THR A 186 20.24 -2.15 1.55
N PRO A 187 19.44 -1.50 2.40
CA PRO A 187 18.30 -2.17 3.00
C PRO A 187 17.44 -2.73 1.86
N LEU A 188 17.24 -4.05 1.88
CA LEU A 188 16.29 -4.71 0.98
C LEU A 188 14.96 -3.99 1.15
N LYS A 189 14.54 -3.23 0.14
CA LYS A 189 13.20 -2.63 0.18
C LYS A 189 12.20 -3.78 0.31
N PRO A 190 11.31 -3.75 1.30
CA PRO A 190 10.31 -4.79 1.49
C PRO A 190 9.47 -4.94 0.22
N ALA A 191 8.99 -6.16 -0.03
CA ALA A 191 8.06 -6.40 -1.13
C ALA A 191 6.83 -5.51 -1.00
N VAL A 192 6.41 -4.91 -2.10
CA VAL A 192 5.19 -4.09 -2.12
C VAL A 192 3.99 -5.00 -1.83
N LEU A 193 3.22 -4.68 -0.81
CA LEU A 193 1.98 -5.37 -0.51
C LEU A 193 0.84 -4.82 -1.38
N HIS A 194 -0.15 -5.65 -1.67
CA HIS A 194 -1.35 -5.24 -2.43
C HIS A 194 -2.05 -4.03 -1.80
N HIS A 195 -2.16 -4.03 -0.48
CA HIS A 195 -2.75 -2.96 0.30
C HIS A 195 -2.00 -1.61 0.13
N ASP A 196 -0.66 -1.65 0.13
CA ASP A 196 0.15 -0.45 -0.07
C ASP A 196 0.01 0.09 -1.49
N ALA A 197 0.00 -0.80 -2.49
CA ALA A 197 -0.24 -0.42 -3.88
C ALA A 197 -1.64 0.17 -4.06
N LEU A 198 -2.67 -0.43 -3.45
CA LEU A 198 -4.05 0.03 -3.49
C LEU A 198 -4.21 1.42 -2.86
N SER A 199 -3.52 1.69 -1.76
CA SER A 199 -3.55 2.99 -1.08
C SER A 199 -3.04 4.14 -1.93
N SER A 200 -2.26 3.86 -2.98
CA SER A 200 -1.73 4.88 -3.88
C SER A 200 -2.78 5.48 -4.82
N ILE A 201 -3.87 4.74 -5.14
CA ILE A 201 -4.91 5.19 -6.08
C ILE A 201 -5.67 6.42 -5.55
N PRO A 202 -6.28 6.41 -4.35
CA PRO A 202 -7.02 7.58 -3.86
C PRO A 202 -6.13 8.80 -3.69
N ARG A 203 -4.86 8.60 -3.27
CA ARG A 203 -3.88 9.68 -3.21
C ARG A 203 -3.68 10.31 -4.59
N SER A 204 -3.49 9.47 -5.61
CA SER A 204 -3.33 9.94 -7.00
C SER A 204 -4.59 10.64 -7.52
N LEU A 205 -5.77 10.15 -7.17
CA LEU A 205 -7.04 10.80 -7.54
C LEU A 205 -7.17 12.20 -6.94
N VAL A 206 -6.82 12.38 -5.66
CA VAL A 206 -6.81 13.71 -5.02
C VAL A 206 -5.87 14.67 -5.75
N ALA A 207 -4.68 14.20 -6.13
CA ALA A 207 -3.72 15.00 -6.88
C ALA A 207 -4.27 15.39 -8.27
N LEU A 208 -4.87 14.46 -9.00
CA LEU A 208 -5.48 14.71 -10.30
C LEU A 208 -6.64 15.71 -10.21
N ILE A 209 -7.54 15.55 -9.24
CA ILE A 209 -8.65 16.48 -9.02
C ILE A 209 -8.10 17.88 -8.73
N CYS A 210 -7.06 18.00 -7.92
CA CYS A 210 -6.42 19.27 -7.62
C CYS A 210 -5.83 19.91 -8.90
N GLN A 211 -5.13 19.14 -9.72
CA GLN A 211 -4.49 19.63 -10.94
C GLN A 211 -5.48 20.00 -12.06
N ARG A 212 -6.56 19.23 -12.20
CA ARG A 212 -7.52 19.40 -13.30
C ARG A 212 -8.65 20.35 -12.99
N ARG A 213 -9.01 20.48 -11.75
CA ARG A 213 -10.12 21.34 -11.36
C ARG A 213 -9.70 22.45 -10.40
N SER A 214 -9.48 22.13 -9.13
CA SER A 214 -9.05 23.10 -8.13
C SER A 214 -8.69 22.43 -6.81
N LEU A 215 -7.95 23.14 -5.97
CA LEU A 215 -7.67 22.73 -4.59
C LEU A 215 -8.95 22.58 -3.77
N PHE A 216 -9.95 23.44 -4.00
CA PHE A 216 -11.25 23.37 -3.34
C PHE A 216 -11.98 22.06 -3.65
N SER A 217 -12.02 21.65 -4.92
CA SER A 217 -12.64 20.40 -5.34
C SER A 217 -11.93 19.18 -4.75
N ALA A 218 -10.59 19.21 -4.67
CA ALA A 218 -9.80 18.16 -4.03
C ALA A 218 -10.07 18.09 -2.51
N ARG A 219 -10.22 19.24 -1.84
CA ARG A 219 -10.62 19.32 -0.42
C ARG A 219 -12.01 18.74 -0.22
N GLN A 220 -12.96 19.09 -1.07
CA GLN A 220 -14.34 18.60 -1.00
C GLN A 220 -14.39 17.07 -1.15
N PHE A 221 -13.62 16.52 -2.10
CA PHE A 221 -13.45 15.07 -2.25
C PHE A 221 -12.84 14.44 -0.99
N ALA A 222 -11.79 15.05 -0.42
CA ALA A 222 -11.17 14.54 0.81
C ALA A 222 -12.15 14.56 1.99
N HIS A 223 -12.96 15.61 2.14
CA HIS A 223 -14.01 15.66 3.16
C HIS A 223 -15.03 14.54 2.99
N GLN A 224 -15.51 14.33 1.77
CA GLN A 224 -16.57 13.36 1.47
C GLN A 224 -16.13 11.90 1.70
N PHE A 225 -14.92 11.53 1.32
CA PHE A 225 -14.49 10.13 1.33
C PHE A 225 -13.57 9.76 2.50
N PHE A 226 -12.90 10.72 3.12
CA PHE A 226 -11.92 10.47 4.17
C PHE A 226 -12.34 11.06 5.52
N LEU A 227 -12.70 12.35 5.55
CA LEU A 227 -12.92 13.08 6.80
C LEU A 227 -14.35 12.93 7.35
N SER A 228 -15.29 12.41 6.58
CA SER A 228 -16.64 12.04 7.03
C SER A 228 -16.69 10.80 7.93
N ARG A 229 -15.57 10.08 8.05
CA ARG A 229 -15.47 8.85 8.84
C ARG A 229 -15.38 9.16 10.33
N GLU A 230 -16.07 8.37 11.13
CA GLU A 230 -15.93 8.44 12.58
C GLU A 230 -14.62 7.79 13.03
N VAL A 231 -13.80 8.56 13.72
CA VAL A 231 -12.56 8.10 14.35
C VAL A 231 -12.66 8.29 15.84
N ASP A 232 -12.56 7.18 16.58
CA ASP A 232 -12.58 7.23 18.06
C ASP A 232 -11.25 7.75 18.59
N LEU A 233 -11.19 9.08 18.79
CA LEU A 233 -10.01 9.77 19.33
C LEU A 233 -9.71 9.36 20.78
N ARG A 234 -10.71 8.90 21.55
CA ARG A 234 -10.53 8.50 22.95
C ARG A 234 -9.58 7.32 23.06
N LYS A 235 -9.66 6.34 22.14
CA LYS A 235 -8.73 5.20 22.09
C LYS A 235 -7.29 5.59 21.75
N MET A 236 -7.09 6.77 21.17
CA MET A 236 -5.78 7.29 20.80
C MET A 236 -5.12 8.08 21.93
N LEU A 237 -5.89 8.49 22.95
CA LEU A 237 -5.41 9.20 24.13
C LEU A 237 -4.69 8.22 25.08
N LYS A 238 -3.50 7.76 24.68
CA LYS A 238 -2.64 6.98 25.58
C LYS A 238 -1.69 7.92 26.30
N PHE A 239 -1.99 8.21 27.56
CA PHE A 239 -1.10 8.99 28.41
C PHE A 239 0.04 8.10 28.92
N ARG A 240 1.24 8.31 28.41
CA ARG A 240 2.44 7.63 28.92
C ARG A 240 2.79 8.15 30.33
N ASP A 241 2.58 9.44 30.55
CA ASP A 241 2.69 10.11 31.81
C ASP A 241 1.48 11.06 32.00
N PRO A 242 0.49 10.65 32.82
CA PRO A 242 -0.74 11.44 33.00
C PRO A 242 -0.50 12.80 33.65
N LYS A 243 0.57 12.95 34.49
CA LYS A 243 0.90 14.21 35.14
C LYS A 243 1.40 15.25 34.12
N VAL A 244 2.28 14.82 33.20
CA VAL A 244 2.80 15.69 32.14
C VAL A 244 1.68 16.08 31.18
N ALA A 245 0.84 15.11 30.79
CA ALA A 245 -0.29 15.37 29.89
C ALA A 245 -1.30 16.37 30.54
N LEU A 246 -1.56 16.24 31.84
CA LEU A 246 -2.41 17.17 32.55
C LEU A 246 -1.79 18.59 32.59
N ALA A 247 -0.49 18.69 32.88
CA ALA A 247 0.20 19.98 32.93
C ALA A 247 0.18 20.68 31.54
N GLU A 248 0.44 19.94 30.47
CA GLU A 248 0.36 20.46 29.10
C GLU A 248 -1.05 20.91 28.73
N THR A 249 -2.07 20.15 29.11
CA THR A 249 -3.47 20.47 28.85
C THR A 249 -3.88 21.76 29.59
N VAL A 250 -3.55 21.84 30.89
CA VAL A 250 -3.86 23.00 31.73
C VAL A 250 -3.18 24.25 31.22
N ALA A 251 -1.92 24.15 30.77
CA ALA A 251 -1.19 25.27 30.16
C ALA A 251 -1.85 25.76 28.87
N LYS A 252 -2.40 24.87 28.02
CA LYS A 252 -3.14 25.23 26.81
C LYS A 252 -4.44 26.02 27.10
N PHE A 253 -5.07 25.77 28.25
CA PHE A 253 -6.22 26.51 28.70
C PHE A 253 -5.88 27.79 29.49
N GLY A 254 -4.59 28.15 29.56
CA GLY A 254 -4.12 29.34 30.29
C GLY A 254 -4.34 29.27 31.79
N ARG A 255 -4.48 28.08 32.36
CA ARG A 255 -4.68 27.88 33.81
C ARG A 255 -3.35 27.57 34.51
N GLU A 256 -3.34 27.80 35.83
CA GLU A 256 -2.17 27.49 36.65
C GLU A 256 -1.79 26.01 36.64
N ARG A 257 -0.51 25.76 36.77
CA ARG A 257 0.04 24.38 36.73
C ARG A 257 -0.50 23.54 37.89
N PRO A 258 -1.04 22.35 37.64
CA PRO A 258 -1.58 21.51 38.70
C PRO A 258 -0.49 21.05 39.64
N ILE A 259 -0.70 21.17 40.95
CA ILE A 259 0.19 20.69 41.99
C ILE A 259 -0.26 19.30 42.41
N SER A 260 0.65 18.30 42.24
CA SER A 260 0.36 16.93 42.69
C SER A 260 0.55 16.84 44.20
N ARG A 261 -0.51 16.46 44.93
CA ARG A 261 -0.44 16.14 46.39
C ARG A 261 -0.58 14.64 46.57
N CYS A 262 0.29 14.05 47.41
CA CYS A 262 0.05 12.70 47.87
C CYS A 262 -1.06 12.75 48.92
N ALA A 263 -2.17 12.07 48.69
CA ALA A 263 -3.12 11.80 49.77
C ALA A 263 -2.52 10.66 50.62
N SER A 264 -2.07 10.95 51.83
CA SER A 264 -1.79 9.93 52.82
C SER A 264 -3.12 9.33 53.26
N HIS A 265 -3.33 8.05 52.97
CA HIS A 265 -4.39 7.24 53.57
C HIS A 265 -3.93 6.68 54.90
#